data_a6c309c14454fe4bb8a19833ee020521
#
_entry.id   a6c309c14454fe4bb8a19833ee020521
#
_cell.length_a   1.000
_cell.length_b   1.000
_cell.length_c   1.000
_cell.angle_alpha   90.00
_cell.angle_beta   90.00
_cell.angle_gamma   90.00
#
_symmetry.space_group_name_H-M   'P 1'
#
loop_
_entity.id
_entity.type
_entity.pdbx_description
1 polymer ?
#
loop_
_entity_poly.entity_id
_entity_poly.type
_entity_poly.pdbx_seq_one_letter_code
_entity_poly.pdbx_strand_id
1 'polypeptide(L)'
;MSEHTIEIERLVVRYRGKPALTGLNLRVPRGAVYAFLGDNGAGKTTTMKILTGQVPPDTGHATILGLDCWSKATELRHRVGYMPERPRFYEWMTVSEIGWFTASFHKSGFLDRYRDWASKLGLDADKRLKDLSKGGYARVGLALALASEPEVLLLDEPTSGLDLLTRRDFLASLVDLAATGRTVFITSHSIAELERTCTHVGLLRDGQMILSAPLEEVRKKVRRLSLRFTGSPPDPTGLGTILETQVTGRFWQILVQDPRPDAIAELKQRPNISDFEDLQVTLEEVYAGLMREQPDAGGVQTVRKIAE
;
A
#
# COMPACT_ATOMS: atom_id res chain seq x y z
N MET A 1 -1.06 14.02 21.51
CA MET A 1 -0.80 13.92 20.04
C MET A 1 -1.52 12.67 19.56
N SER A 2 -2.24 12.71 18.44
CA SER A 2 -2.91 11.51 17.91
C SER A 2 -1.89 10.40 17.66
N GLU A 3 -2.26 9.16 17.99
CA GLU A 3 -1.49 7.95 17.69
C GLU A 3 -1.39 7.71 16.18
N HIS A 4 -2.35 8.25 15.43
CA HIS A 4 -2.45 8.10 13.98
C HIS A 4 -2.09 9.39 13.26
N THR A 5 -1.32 9.26 12.18
CA THR A 5 -0.92 10.37 11.32
C THR A 5 -1.93 10.66 10.23
N ILE A 6 -2.57 9.62 9.67
CA ILE A 6 -3.65 9.74 8.69
C ILE A 6 -4.88 9.06 9.26
N GLU A 7 -6.00 9.75 9.26
CA GLU A 7 -7.28 9.20 9.68
C GLU A 7 -8.35 9.52 8.62
N ILE A 8 -9.09 8.49 8.22
CA ILE A 8 -10.20 8.59 7.27
C ILE A 8 -11.41 7.92 7.91
N GLU A 9 -12.54 8.62 7.94
CA GLU A 9 -13.77 8.10 8.53
C GLU A 9 -14.94 8.21 7.55
N ARG A 10 -15.53 7.04 7.24
CA ARG A 10 -16.72 6.87 6.41
C ARG A 10 -16.70 7.67 5.11
N LEU A 11 -15.51 7.71 4.46
CA LEU A 11 -15.28 8.54 3.29
C LEU A 11 -16.01 8.01 2.06
N VAL A 12 -16.85 8.83 1.46
CA VAL A 12 -17.57 8.52 0.23
C VAL A 12 -17.18 9.54 -0.85
N VAL A 13 -16.90 9.03 -2.04
CA VAL A 13 -16.59 9.86 -3.22
C VAL A 13 -17.24 9.24 -4.44
N ARG A 14 -17.91 10.08 -5.25
CA ARG A 14 -18.52 9.69 -6.51
C ARG A 14 -18.05 10.56 -7.65
N TYR A 15 -17.77 9.96 -8.80
CA TYR A 15 -17.49 10.69 -10.03
C TYR A 15 -18.62 10.47 -11.02
N ARG A 16 -19.34 11.55 -11.37
CA ARG A 16 -20.50 11.47 -12.30
C ARG A 16 -21.50 10.37 -11.89
N GLY A 17 -21.80 10.30 -10.59
CA GLY A 17 -22.74 9.31 -10.02
C GLY A 17 -22.16 7.92 -9.77
N LYS A 18 -20.97 7.58 -10.31
CA LYS A 18 -20.32 6.29 -10.06
C LYS A 18 -19.52 6.35 -8.76
N PRO A 19 -19.70 5.39 -7.84
CA PRO A 19 -18.95 5.36 -6.59
C PRO A 19 -17.48 5.02 -6.89
N ALA A 20 -16.57 5.78 -6.26
CA ALA A 20 -15.13 5.51 -6.25
C ALA A 20 -14.65 5.12 -4.84
N LEU A 21 -15.29 5.67 -3.80
CA LEU A 21 -15.12 5.26 -2.41
C LEU A 21 -16.51 5.12 -1.77
N THR A 22 -16.72 4.08 -0.97
CA THR A 22 -18.04 3.68 -0.47
C THR A 22 -18.05 3.49 1.04
N GLY A 23 -17.56 4.51 1.77
CA GLY A 23 -17.47 4.48 3.23
C GLY A 23 -16.11 3.98 3.73
N LEU A 24 -15.02 4.39 3.05
CA LEU A 24 -13.66 4.03 3.44
C LEU A 24 -13.35 4.51 4.86
N ASN A 25 -12.84 3.59 5.69
CA ASN A 25 -12.24 3.88 6.99
C ASN A 25 -10.77 3.45 6.97
N LEU A 26 -9.88 4.31 7.47
CA LEU A 26 -8.45 4.05 7.49
C LEU A 26 -7.80 4.79 8.65
N ARG A 27 -6.86 4.14 9.34
CA ARG A 27 -5.99 4.74 10.33
C ARG A 27 -4.55 4.32 10.07
N VAL A 28 -3.67 5.29 9.86
CA VAL A 28 -2.24 5.05 9.61
C VAL A 28 -1.45 5.49 10.82
N PRO A 29 -0.73 4.59 11.49
CA PRO A 29 0.07 4.93 12.66
C PRO A 29 1.23 5.87 12.30
N ARG A 30 1.67 6.64 13.28
CA ARG A 30 2.84 7.52 13.15
C ARG A 30 4.11 6.70 12.92
N GLY A 31 4.95 7.14 11.99
CA GLY A 31 6.22 6.47 11.66
C GLY A 31 6.05 5.16 10.89
N ALA A 32 4.84 4.83 10.44
CA ALA A 32 4.61 3.64 9.63
C ALA A 32 5.06 3.83 8.19
N VAL A 33 5.56 2.76 7.57
CA VAL A 33 5.54 2.56 6.12
C VAL A 33 4.28 1.77 5.82
N TYR A 34 3.25 2.45 5.35
CA TYR A 34 1.92 1.86 5.11
C TYR A 34 1.73 1.57 3.61
N ALA A 35 1.64 0.29 3.26
CA ALA A 35 1.33 -0.17 1.91
C ALA A 35 -0.19 -0.16 1.68
N PHE A 36 -0.67 0.65 0.75
CA PHE A 36 -2.08 0.75 0.38
C PHE A 36 -2.32 0.08 -0.96
N LEU A 37 -2.80 -1.15 -0.93
CA LEU A 37 -2.90 -2.09 -2.04
C LEU A 37 -4.34 -2.21 -2.52
N GLY A 38 -4.52 -2.61 -3.77
CA GLY A 38 -5.83 -2.85 -4.38
C GLY A 38 -5.72 -2.88 -5.90
N ASP A 39 -6.72 -3.44 -6.56
CA ASP A 39 -6.78 -3.51 -8.02
C ASP A 39 -6.87 -2.13 -8.67
N ASN A 40 -6.69 -2.10 -9.99
CA ASN A 40 -6.93 -0.89 -10.77
C ASN A 40 -8.41 -0.51 -10.66
N GLY A 41 -8.66 0.77 -10.29
CA GLY A 41 -10.03 1.24 -10.08
C GLY A 41 -10.57 1.03 -8.65
N ALA A 42 -9.84 0.34 -7.76
CA ALA A 42 -10.29 0.13 -6.37
C ALA A 42 -10.49 1.41 -5.55
N GLY A 43 -9.93 2.56 -6.00
CA GLY A 43 -10.07 3.86 -5.30
C GLY A 43 -8.77 4.44 -4.76
N LYS A 44 -7.61 3.79 -4.97
CA LYS A 44 -6.31 4.24 -4.45
C LYS A 44 -5.97 5.68 -4.80
N THR A 45 -5.96 6.02 -6.09
CA THR A 45 -5.67 7.39 -6.57
C THR A 45 -6.74 8.40 -6.10
N THR A 46 -8.00 7.98 -5.94
CA THR A 46 -9.05 8.83 -5.36
C THR A 46 -8.72 9.14 -3.90
N THR A 47 -8.32 8.16 -3.12
CA THR A 47 -7.88 8.36 -1.74
C THR A 47 -6.69 9.33 -1.67
N MET A 48 -5.68 9.18 -2.55
CA MET A 48 -4.56 10.11 -2.64
C MET A 48 -5.00 11.55 -2.94
N LYS A 49 -5.96 11.74 -3.86
CA LYS A 49 -6.50 13.08 -4.19
C LYS A 49 -7.23 13.73 -3.03
N ILE A 50 -7.96 12.94 -2.22
CA ILE A 50 -8.60 13.45 -1.00
C ILE A 50 -7.54 13.87 0.02
N LEU A 51 -6.56 13.00 0.30
CA LEU A 51 -5.49 13.26 1.27
C LEU A 51 -4.64 14.48 0.92
N THR A 52 -4.51 14.78 -0.38
CA THR A 52 -3.78 15.97 -0.88
C THR A 52 -4.66 17.21 -1.04
N GLY A 53 -5.95 17.13 -0.68
CA GLY A 53 -6.90 18.24 -0.80
C GLY A 53 -7.18 18.67 -2.24
N GLN A 54 -7.06 17.76 -3.22
CA GLN A 54 -7.35 18.04 -4.63
C GLN A 54 -8.82 17.84 -4.97
N VAL A 55 -9.53 17.01 -4.22
CA VAL A 55 -10.95 16.71 -4.41
C VAL A 55 -11.62 16.71 -3.04
N PRO A 56 -12.79 17.38 -2.87
CA PRO A 56 -13.57 17.26 -1.64
C PRO A 56 -14.26 15.91 -1.59
N PRO A 57 -14.51 15.32 -0.40
CA PRO A 57 -15.37 14.17 -0.27
C PRO A 57 -16.85 14.55 -0.43
N ASP A 58 -17.71 13.61 -0.87
CA ASP A 58 -19.15 13.78 -0.85
C ASP A 58 -19.68 13.69 0.58
N THR A 59 -19.18 12.71 1.36
CA THR A 59 -19.44 12.56 2.80
C THR A 59 -18.25 11.94 3.52
N GLY A 60 -18.23 12.01 4.85
CA GLY A 60 -17.10 11.60 5.66
C GLY A 60 -16.01 12.66 5.68
N HIS A 61 -14.87 12.34 6.28
CA HIS A 61 -13.75 13.27 6.37
C HIS A 61 -12.42 12.51 6.37
N ALA A 62 -11.35 13.24 6.03
CA ALA A 62 -9.98 12.75 6.07
C ALA A 62 -9.09 13.79 6.75
N THR A 63 -8.22 13.35 7.63
CA THR A 63 -7.25 14.22 8.29
C THR A 63 -5.83 13.68 8.15
N ILE A 64 -4.87 14.60 8.08
CA ILE A 64 -3.44 14.32 8.20
C ILE A 64 -2.89 15.19 9.32
N LEU A 65 -2.17 14.59 10.28
CA LEU A 65 -1.61 15.27 11.45
C LEU A 65 -2.69 16.05 12.25
N GLY A 66 -3.93 15.55 12.26
CA GLY A 66 -5.08 16.19 12.89
C GLY A 66 -5.69 17.36 12.12
N LEU A 67 -5.17 17.68 10.91
CA LEU A 67 -5.67 18.73 10.05
C LEU A 67 -6.58 18.16 8.96
N ASP A 68 -7.76 18.72 8.78
CA ASP A 68 -8.68 18.31 7.72
C ASP A 68 -8.09 18.55 6.33
N CYS A 69 -8.09 17.51 5.49
CA CYS A 69 -7.39 17.51 4.21
C CYS A 69 -7.96 18.51 3.21
N TRP A 70 -9.24 18.84 3.28
CA TRP A 70 -9.87 19.78 2.36
C TRP A 70 -9.73 21.23 2.84
N SER A 71 -10.24 21.52 4.03
CA SER A 71 -10.27 22.89 4.56
C SER A 71 -8.90 23.43 4.96
N LYS A 72 -7.95 22.55 5.29
CA LYS A 72 -6.56 22.90 5.67
C LYS A 72 -5.52 22.51 4.63
N ALA A 73 -5.93 22.28 3.37
CA ALA A 73 -5.05 21.81 2.30
C ALA A 73 -3.79 22.68 2.11
N THR A 74 -3.90 24.01 2.24
CA THR A 74 -2.76 24.92 2.10
C THR A 74 -1.73 24.73 3.21
N GLU A 75 -2.17 24.53 4.45
CA GLU A 75 -1.29 24.25 5.59
C GLU A 75 -0.60 22.90 5.44
N LEU A 76 -1.35 21.88 5.02
CA LEU A 76 -0.84 20.52 4.81
C LEU A 76 0.23 20.45 3.72
N ARG A 77 0.15 21.25 2.65
CA ARG A 77 1.16 21.25 1.57
C ARG A 77 2.58 21.55 2.03
N HIS A 78 2.75 22.19 3.18
CA HIS A 78 4.08 22.43 3.77
C HIS A 78 4.59 21.28 4.64
N ARG A 79 3.73 20.33 4.97
CA ARG A 79 4.03 19.20 5.86
C ARG A 79 3.93 17.84 5.18
N VAL A 80 3.33 17.81 3.98
CA VAL A 80 3.08 16.61 3.19
C VAL A 80 3.84 16.67 1.88
N GLY A 81 4.70 15.68 1.64
CA GLY A 81 5.30 15.45 0.32
C GLY A 81 4.37 14.55 -0.48
N TYR A 82 4.12 14.90 -1.73
CA TYR A 82 3.28 14.09 -2.60
C TYR A 82 3.95 13.83 -3.93
N MET A 83 3.98 12.57 -4.33
CA MET A 83 4.39 12.14 -5.65
C MET A 83 3.21 11.40 -6.32
N PRO A 84 2.59 11.96 -7.37
CA PRO A 84 1.56 11.27 -8.14
C PRO A 84 2.17 10.19 -9.04
N GLU A 85 1.38 9.20 -9.43
CA GLU A 85 1.78 8.14 -10.39
C GLU A 85 2.37 8.72 -11.69
N ARG A 86 1.82 9.83 -12.15
CA ARG A 86 2.26 10.53 -13.37
C ARG A 86 2.47 12.01 -13.06
N PRO A 87 3.65 12.39 -12.56
CA PRO A 87 3.96 13.79 -12.36
C PRO A 87 3.89 14.53 -13.71
N ARG A 88 3.50 15.81 -13.65
CA ARG A 88 3.49 16.69 -14.83
C ARG A 88 4.33 17.91 -14.54
N PHE A 89 5.42 18.03 -15.26
CA PHE A 89 6.33 19.17 -15.16
C PHE A 89 6.36 19.96 -16.47
N TYR A 90 6.98 21.13 -16.43
CA TYR A 90 7.27 21.90 -17.63
C TYR A 90 8.43 21.24 -18.39
N GLU A 91 8.11 20.52 -19.45
CA GLU A 91 9.05 19.64 -20.19
C GLU A 91 10.26 20.38 -20.79
N TRP A 92 10.15 21.70 -21.00
CA TRP A 92 11.21 22.55 -21.48
C TRP A 92 12.28 22.87 -20.42
N MET A 93 11.96 22.72 -19.13
CA MET A 93 12.91 22.93 -18.03
C MET A 93 13.94 21.80 -17.95
N THR A 94 15.11 22.16 -17.40
CA THR A 94 16.11 21.19 -16.95
C THR A 94 15.75 20.63 -15.57
N VAL A 95 16.44 19.56 -15.15
CA VAL A 95 16.35 19.01 -13.78
C VAL A 95 16.70 20.08 -12.75
N SER A 96 17.73 20.91 -12.99
CA SER A 96 18.08 21.99 -12.09
C SER A 96 17.02 23.10 -12.02
N GLU A 97 16.47 23.50 -13.18
CA GLU A 97 15.48 24.57 -13.28
C GLU A 97 14.16 24.23 -12.59
N ILE A 98 13.67 23.00 -12.67
CA ILE A 98 12.44 22.60 -11.97
C ILE A 98 12.64 22.63 -10.44
N GLY A 99 13.81 22.27 -9.95
CA GLY A 99 14.17 22.40 -8.53
C GLY A 99 14.18 23.85 -8.07
N TRP A 100 14.82 24.74 -8.83
CA TRP A 100 14.85 26.17 -8.56
C TRP A 100 13.41 26.78 -8.59
N PHE A 101 12.63 26.45 -9.60
CA PHE A 101 11.24 26.90 -9.72
C PHE A 101 10.41 26.47 -8.52
N THR A 102 10.50 25.20 -8.13
CA THR A 102 9.73 24.66 -7.01
C THR A 102 10.18 25.25 -5.67
N ALA A 103 11.48 25.58 -5.52
CA ALA A 103 12.01 26.21 -4.32
C ALA A 103 11.32 27.56 -3.99
N SER A 104 10.78 28.27 -5.01
CA SER A 104 10.05 29.53 -4.82
C SER A 104 8.78 29.39 -3.98
N PHE A 105 8.24 28.16 -3.85
CA PHE A 105 7.03 27.86 -3.09
C PHE A 105 7.33 27.25 -1.71
N HIS A 106 8.62 27.03 -1.40
CA HIS A 106 9.04 26.38 -0.16
C HIS A 106 9.92 27.27 0.70
N LYS A 107 10.12 26.88 1.95
CA LYS A 107 11.04 27.55 2.88
C LYS A 107 12.49 27.42 2.41
N SER A 108 13.37 28.25 2.97
CA SER A 108 14.81 28.22 2.73
C SER A 108 15.40 26.80 2.90
N GLY A 109 16.44 26.48 2.10
CA GLY A 109 17.10 25.19 2.12
C GLY A 109 16.47 24.12 1.23
N PHE A 110 15.27 24.35 0.65
CA PHE A 110 14.66 23.39 -0.27
C PHE A 110 15.54 23.07 -1.46
N LEU A 111 16.11 24.11 -2.11
CA LEU A 111 16.92 23.91 -3.32
C LEU A 111 18.16 23.06 -3.07
N ASP A 112 18.84 23.25 -1.93
CA ASP A 112 20.04 22.48 -1.59
C ASP A 112 19.68 21.02 -1.34
N ARG A 113 18.59 20.76 -0.57
CA ARG A 113 18.09 19.40 -0.37
C ARG A 113 17.62 18.74 -1.67
N TYR A 114 17.01 19.52 -2.57
CA TYR A 114 16.62 19.00 -3.88
C TYR A 114 17.84 18.57 -4.69
N ARG A 115 18.91 19.38 -4.72
CA ARG A 115 20.17 19.04 -5.40
C ARG A 115 20.80 17.77 -4.83
N ASP A 116 20.79 17.64 -3.50
CA ASP A 116 21.27 16.44 -2.83
C ASP A 116 20.49 15.19 -3.23
N TRP A 117 19.15 15.28 -3.23
CA TRP A 117 18.30 14.18 -3.66
C TRP A 117 18.43 13.87 -5.15
N ALA A 118 18.50 14.88 -6.00
CA ALA A 118 18.70 14.71 -7.43
C ALA A 118 20.02 13.98 -7.71
N SER A 119 21.09 14.35 -7.01
CA SER A 119 22.40 13.67 -7.10
C SER A 119 22.31 12.22 -6.63
N LYS A 120 21.73 11.94 -5.45
CA LYS A 120 21.53 10.59 -4.91
C LYS A 120 20.71 9.69 -5.85
N LEU A 121 19.74 10.27 -6.55
CA LEU A 121 18.91 9.58 -7.53
C LEU A 121 19.54 9.50 -8.93
N GLY A 122 20.79 9.93 -9.10
CA GLY A 122 21.52 9.86 -10.36
C GLY A 122 20.90 10.70 -11.47
N LEU A 123 20.36 11.89 -11.14
CA LEU A 123 19.79 12.82 -12.09
C LEU A 123 20.87 13.79 -12.59
N ASP A 124 20.95 13.96 -13.92
CA ASP A 124 21.79 14.95 -14.57
C ASP A 124 21.10 16.32 -14.49
N ALA A 125 21.72 17.29 -13.80
CA ALA A 125 21.17 18.60 -13.53
C ALA A 125 20.83 19.43 -14.79
N ASP A 126 21.59 19.24 -15.85
CA ASP A 126 21.48 20.01 -17.10
C ASP A 126 20.54 19.36 -18.12
N LYS A 127 20.14 18.11 -17.87
CA LYS A 127 19.26 17.38 -18.76
C LYS A 127 17.84 17.95 -18.73
N ARG A 128 17.25 18.15 -19.92
CA ARG A 128 15.85 18.62 -20.02
C ARG A 128 14.88 17.52 -19.62
N LEU A 129 13.78 17.90 -18.98
CA LEU A 129 12.78 16.95 -18.49
C LEU A 129 12.17 16.12 -19.62
N LYS A 130 11.94 16.71 -20.80
CA LYS A 130 11.44 15.99 -22.00
C LYS A 130 12.37 14.89 -22.51
N ASP A 131 13.68 14.98 -22.21
CA ASP A 131 14.70 14.04 -22.67
C ASP A 131 14.98 12.94 -21.63
N LEU A 132 14.27 12.95 -20.49
CA LEU A 132 14.36 11.93 -19.47
C LEU A 132 13.58 10.68 -19.86
N SER A 133 14.09 9.51 -19.47
CA SER A 133 13.28 8.29 -19.46
C SER A 133 12.11 8.42 -18.48
N LYS A 134 11.09 7.56 -18.62
CA LYS A 134 9.97 7.50 -17.66
C LYS A 134 10.46 7.39 -16.21
N GLY A 135 11.48 6.54 -15.96
CA GLY A 135 12.09 6.40 -14.64
C GLY A 135 12.85 7.65 -14.19
N GLY A 136 13.57 8.34 -15.09
CA GLY A 136 14.22 9.62 -14.79
C GLY A 136 13.21 10.69 -14.38
N TYR A 137 12.10 10.77 -15.10
CA TYR A 137 11.01 11.69 -14.82
C TYR A 137 10.35 11.43 -13.45
N ALA A 138 10.12 10.16 -13.10
CA ALA A 138 9.63 9.76 -11.78
C ALA A 138 10.61 10.12 -10.65
N ARG A 139 11.93 9.92 -10.88
CA ARG A 139 12.98 10.30 -9.92
C ARG A 139 13.02 11.81 -9.64
N VAL A 140 12.73 12.67 -10.63
CA VAL A 140 12.58 14.11 -10.41
C VAL A 140 11.42 14.39 -9.46
N GLY A 141 10.24 13.78 -9.69
CA GLY A 141 9.09 13.94 -8.80
C GLY A 141 9.38 13.52 -7.37
N LEU A 142 10.12 12.44 -7.22
CA LEU A 142 10.54 11.94 -5.92
C LEU A 142 11.52 12.90 -5.23
N ALA A 143 12.54 13.40 -5.95
CA ALA A 143 13.48 14.37 -5.40
C ALA A 143 12.76 15.64 -4.89
N LEU A 144 11.77 16.13 -5.64
CA LEU A 144 10.95 17.27 -5.24
C LEU A 144 10.11 16.98 -3.98
N ALA A 145 9.49 15.81 -3.91
CA ALA A 145 8.69 15.41 -2.74
C ALA A 145 9.55 15.27 -1.48
N LEU A 146 10.74 14.70 -1.58
CA LEU A 146 11.66 14.52 -0.46
C LEU A 146 12.35 15.80 -0.01
N ALA A 147 12.62 16.73 -0.94
CA ALA A 147 13.28 18.00 -0.64
C ALA A 147 12.48 18.93 0.28
N SER A 148 11.17 18.73 0.38
CA SER A 148 10.31 19.47 1.31
C SER A 148 10.46 19.05 2.77
N GLU A 149 11.21 17.98 3.07
CA GLU A 149 11.34 17.35 4.40
C GLU A 149 9.98 17.09 5.06
N PRO A 150 9.09 16.40 4.39
CA PRO A 150 7.73 16.24 4.86
C PRO A 150 7.67 15.38 6.14
N GLU A 151 6.67 15.64 6.99
CA GLU A 151 6.31 14.75 8.09
C GLU A 151 5.56 13.50 7.59
N VAL A 152 4.83 13.67 6.49
CA VAL A 152 4.07 12.60 5.80
C VAL A 152 4.42 12.59 4.33
N LEU A 153 4.78 11.43 3.81
CA LEU A 153 5.09 11.22 2.39
C LEU A 153 3.99 10.36 1.76
N LEU A 154 3.29 10.91 0.79
CA LEU A 154 2.25 10.23 0.00
C LEU A 154 2.84 9.89 -1.38
N LEU A 155 2.89 8.60 -1.71
CA LEU A 155 3.53 8.10 -2.93
C LEU A 155 2.54 7.24 -3.72
N ASP A 156 2.16 7.71 -4.91
CA ASP A 156 1.26 6.98 -5.81
C ASP A 156 2.08 6.27 -6.89
N GLU A 157 2.23 4.92 -6.77
CA GLU A 157 3.00 4.06 -7.68
C GLU A 157 4.45 4.57 -7.95
N PRO A 158 5.25 4.93 -6.92
CA PRO A 158 6.51 5.65 -7.10
C PRO A 158 7.62 4.83 -7.76
N THR A 159 7.49 3.51 -7.76
CA THR A 159 8.48 2.60 -8.35
C THR A 159 8.20 2.29 -9.83
N SER A 160 7.09 2.77 -10.36
CA SER A 160 6.71 2.54 -11.75
C SER A 160 7.72 3.17 -12.72
N GLY A 161 8.40 2.32 -13.50
CA GLY A 161 9.40 2.74 -14.49
C GLY A 161 10.82 2.93 -13.93
N LEU A 162 11.06 2.60 -12.66
CA LEU A 162 12.41 2.46 -12.13
C LEU A 162 13.00 1.09 -12.52
N ASP A 163 14.30 1.05 -12.76
CA ASP A 163 15.05 -0.20 -12.86
C ASP A 163 15.14 -0.90 -11.49
N LEU A 164 15.48 -2.19 -11.51
CA LEU A 164 15.46 -3.04 -10.31
C LEU A 164 16.34 -2.51 -9.15
N LEU A 165 17.54 -2.02 -9.48
CA LEU A 165 18.48 -1.54 -8.45
C LEU A 165 18.00 -0.22 -7.85
N THR A 166 17.66 0.74 -8.71
CA THR A 166 17.13 2.05 -8.27
C THR A 166 15.85 1.88 -7.43
N ARG A 167 14.99 0.94 -7.81
CA ARG A 167 13.76 0.63 -7.07
C ARG A 167 14.07 0.08 -5.69
N ARG A 168 14.99 -0.86 -5.58
CA ARG A 168 15.40 -1.45 -4.31
C ARG A 168 16.00 -0.39 -3.37
N ASP A 169 16.91 0.44 -3.89
CA ASP A 169 17.58 1.49 -3.10
C ASP A 169 16.57 2.55 -2.65
N PHE A 170 15.60 2.88 -3.51
CA PHE A 170 14.51 3.78 -3.16
C PHE A 170 13.65 3.21 -2.03
N LEU A 171 13.19 1.96 -2.14
CA LEU A 171 12.36 1.33 -1.10
C LEU A 171 13.11 1.22 0.23
N ALA A 172 14.41 0.94 0.21
CA ALA A 172 15.24 0.94 1.42
C ALA A 172 15.27 2.34 2.08
N SER A 173 15.37 3.42 1.28
CA SER A 173 15.36 4.78 1.80
C SER A 173 14.06 5.18 2.50
N LEU A 174 12.93 4.55 2.16
CA LEU A 174 11.65 4.77 2.84
C LEU A 174 11.65 4.22 4.27
N VAL A 175 12.34 3.12 4.50
CA VAL A 175 12.52 2.55 5.86
C VAL A 175 13.34 3.51 6.71
N ASP A 176 14.43 4.05 6.16
CA ASP A 176 15.27 5.03 6.87
C ASP A 176 14.47 6.31 7.19
N LEU A 177 13.63 6.78 6.27
CA LEU A 177 12.74 7.92 6.51
C LEU A 177 11.75 7.64 7.63
N ALA A 178 11.13 6.46 7.64
CA ALA A 178 10.20 6.06 8.70
C ALA A 178 10.90 5.96 10.06
N ALA A 179 12.14 5.45 10.11
CA ALA A 179 12.96 5.39 11.33
C ALA A 179 13.24 6.76 11.94
N THR A 180 13.18 7.85 11.15
CA THR A 180 13.25 9.23 11.67
C THR A 180 11.92 9.76 12.22
N GLY A 181 10.87 8.92 12.29
CA GLY A 181 9.52 9.28 12.77
C GLY A 181 8.59 9.85 11.70
N ARG A 182 9.02 9.88 10.43
CA ARG A 182 8.17 10.28 9.30
C ARG A 182 7.24 9.13 8.91
N THR A 183 6.03 9.46 8.48
CA THR A 183 5.06 8.46 8.02
C THR A 183 5.09 8.39 6.49
N VAL A 184 5.15 7.19 5.94
CA VAL A 184 5.12 6.93 4.50
C VAL A 184 3.84 6.18 4.16
N PHE A 185 3.05 6.72 3.23
CA PHE A 185 1.86 6.09 2.69
C PHE A 185 2.07 5.85 1.19
N ILE A 186 2.16 4.60 0.79
CA ILE A 186 2.57 4.20 -0.56
C ILE A 186 1.54 3.30 -1.21
N THR A 187 1.13 3.62 -2.44
CA THR A 187 0.40 2.67 -3.29
C THR A 187 1.38 1.93 -4.19
N SER A 188 1.12 0.67 -4.48
CA SER A 188 1.81 -0.11 -5.51
C SER A 188 0.95 -1.27 -5.99
N HIS A 189 1.24 -1.71 -7.20
CA HIS A 189 0.78 -2.98 -7.77
C HIS A 189 1.82 -4.11 -7.58
N SER A 190 3.04 -3.78 -7.16
CA SER A 190 4.12 -4.75 -6.89
C SER A 190 4.16 -5.09 -5.39
N ILE A 191 3.31 -6.04 -4.99
CA ILE A 191 3.10 -6.42 -3.58
C ILE A 191 4.37 -6.99 -2.97
N ALA A 192 5.07 -7.89 -3.69
CA ALA A 192 6.28 -8.55 -3.20
C ALA A 192 7.43 -7.58 -2.84
N GLU A 193 7.48 -6.41 -3.51
CA GLU A 193 8.47 -5.37 -3.21
C GLU A 193 8.15 -4.64 -1.92
N LEU A 194 6.87 -4.29 -1.72
CA LEU A 194 6.43 -3.58 -0.51
C LEU A 194 6.48 -4.46 0.72
N GLU A 195 6.29 -5.77 0.59
CA GLU A 195 6.33 -6.72 1.70
C GLU A 195 7.63 -6.66 2.51
N ARG A 196 8.75 -6.29 1.87
CA ARG A 196 10.06 -6.18 2.53
C ARG A 196 10.28 -4.85 3.24
N THR A 197 9.43 -3.88 2.97
CA THR A 197 9.63 -2.49 3.36
C THR A 197 8.53 -1.98 4.28
N CYS A 198 7.28 -2.43 4.05
CA CYS A 198 6.13 -1.94 4.81
C CYS A 198 6.04 -2.55 6.20
N THR A 199 5.57 -1.75 7.14
CA THR A 199 5.22 -2.16 8.51
C THR A 199 3.73 -2.47 8.64
N HIS A 200 2.91 -1.83 7.82
CA HIS A 200 1.45 -1.96 7.80
C HIS A 200 0.95 -2.13 6.38
N VAL A 201 -0.17 -2.80 6.24
CA VAL A 201 -0.83 -3.02 4.96
C VAL A 201 -2.31 -2.73 5.04
N GLY A 202 -2.85 -2.08 4.01
CA GLY A 202 -4.28 -1.91 3.76
C GLY A 202 -4.64 -2.45 2.39
N LEU A 203 -5.69 -3.29 2.33
CA LEU A 203 -6.21 -3.83 1.08
C LEU A 203 -7.55 -3.16 0.77
N LEU A 204 -7.61 -2.50 -0.37
CA LEU A 204 -8.79 -1.79 -0.87
C LEU A 204 -9.43 -2.58 -2.01
N ARG A 205 -10.75 -2.80 -1.93
CA ARG A 205 -11.57 -3.37 -3.00
C ARG A 205 -12.88 -2.61 -3.11
N ASP A 206 -13.26 -2.22 -4.33
CA ASP A 206 -14.52 -1.53 -4.64
C ASP A 206 -14.81 -0.31 -3.75
N GLY A 207 -13.77 0.45 -3.44
CA GLY A 207 -13.86 1.65 -2.61
C GLY A 207 -14.01 1.40 -1.12
N GLN A 208 -13.82 0.16 -0.66
CA GLN A 208 -13.89 -0.24 0.75
C GLN A 208 -12.59 -0.89 1.23
N MET A 209 -12.26 -0.67 2.50
CA MET A 209 -11.15 -1.36 3.16
C MET A 209 -11.58 -2.77 3.56
N ILE A 210 -10.90 -3.79 3.02
CA ILE A 210 -11.14 -5.20 3.39
C ILE A 210 -10.16 -5.72 4.43
N LEU A 211 -8.98 -5.08 4.53
CA LEU A 211 -7.95 -5.39 5.51
C LEU A 211 -7.17 -4.11 5.82
N SER A 212 -6.88 -3.85 7.09
CA SER A 212 -5.91 -2.85 7.53
C SER A 212 -5.28 -3.34 8.84
N ALA A 213 -4.00 -3.72 8.80
CA ALA A 213 -3.30 -4.29 9.95
C ALA A 213 -1.77 -4.15 9.85
N PRO A 214 -1.03 -4.30 10.96
CA PRO A 214 0.41 -4.55 10.92
C PRO A 214 0.73 -5.80 10.08
N LEU A 215 1.76 -5.74 9.25
CA LEU A 215 2.13 -6.85 8.36
C LEU A 215 2.39 -8.16 9.14
N GLU A 216 3.02 -8.05 10.31
CA GLU A 216 3.30 -9.20 11.17
C GLU A 216 2.02 -9.88 11.71
N GLU A 217 0.96 -9.10 11.96
CA GLU A 217 -0.33 -9.67 12.36
C GLU A 217 -0.99 -10.41 11.19
N VAL A 218 -0.91 -9.85 9.98
CA VAL A 218 -1.42 -10.51 8.78
C VAL A 218 -0.72 -11.87 8.59
N ARG A 219 0.60 -11.91 8.72
CA ARG A 219 1.40 -13.15 8.63
C ARG A 219 1.07 -14.18 9.71
N LYS A 220 0.68 -13.73 10.91
CA LYS A 220 0.25 -14.64 11.98
C LYS A 220 -1.16 -15.18 11.76
N LYS A 221 -2.06 -14.35 11.21
CA LYS A 221 -3.47 -14.70 11.02
C LYS A 221 -3.76 -15.53 9.77
N VAL A 222 -2.83 -15.59 8.82
CA VAL A 222 -3.01 -16.38 7.59
C VAL A 222 -1.87 -17.40 7.47
N ARG A 223 -2.23 -18.64 7.21
CA ARG A 223 -1.27 -19.74 7.05
C ARG A 223 -1.58 -20.53 5.79
N ARG A 224 -0.53 -21.05 5.16
CA ARG A 224 -0.66 -22.00 4.07
C ARG A 224 -0.33 -23.40 4.58
N LEU A 225 -1.33 -24.29 4.52
CA LEU A 225 -1.16 -25.70 4.80
C LEU A 225 -0.93 -26.42 3.49
N SER A 226 0.12 -27.22 3.42
CA SER A 226 0.44 -28.07 2.28
C SER A 226 0.59 -29.51 2.78
N LEU A 227 -0.08 -30.45 2.12
CA LEU A 227 -0.04 -31.83 2.52
C LEU A 227 -0.29 -32.79 1.34
N ARG A 228 0.13 -34.04 1.53
CA ARG A 228 -0.20 -35.14 0.64
C ARG A 228 -1.25 -36.03 1.30
N PHE A 229 -2.21 -36.50 0.53
CA PHE A 229 -3.26 -37.40 1.05
C PHE A 229 -3.42 -38.64 0.18
N THR A 230 -4.01 -39.70 0.78
CA THR A 230 -4.44 -40.94 0.11
C THR A 230 -5.95 -41.04 0.21
N GLY A 231 -6.61 -41.54 -0.85
CA GLY A 231 -8.07 -41.58 -0.90
C GLY A 231 -8.70 -40.23 -1.32
N SER A 232 -9.74 -39.84 -0.65
CA SER A 232 -10.42 -38.53 -0.87
C SER A 232 -9.70 -37.39 -0.16
N PRO A 233 -9.73 -36.16 -0.73
CA PRO A 233 -9.19 -35.00 -0.04
C PRO A 233 -9.86 -34.81 1.32
N PRO A 234 -9.09 -34.42 2.35
CA PRO A 234 -9.67 -34.13 3.66
C PRO A 234 -10.66 -32.97 3.61
N ASP A 235 -11.65 -33.00 4.48
CA ASP A 235 -12.59 -31.88 4.67
C ASP A 235 -11.84 -30.72 5.35
N PRO A 236 -11.83 -29.50 4.78
CA PRO A 236 -11.23 -28.32 5.38
C PRO A 236 -12.08 -27.69 6.50
N THR A 237 -13.29 -28.17 6.70
CA THR A 237 -14.24 -27.64 7.70
C THR A 237 -13.61 -27.65 9.09
N GLY A 238 -13.65 -26.50 9.77
CA GLY A 238 -13.12 -26.37 11.12
C GLY A 238 -11.66 -25.94 11.22
N LEU A 239 -10.89 -25.89 10.12
CA LEU A 239 -9.49 -25.42 10.15
C LEU A 239 -9.35 -23.91 10.41
N GLY A 240 -10.38 -23.15 10.11
CA GLY A 240 -10.45 -21.69 10.14
C GLY A 240 -11.29 -21.20 8.97
N THR A 241 -11.12 -19.95 8.57
CA THR A 241 -11.73 -19.43 7.35
C THR A 241 -10.88 -19.81 6.14
N ILE A 242 -11.44 -20.57 5.23
CA ILE A 242 -10.74 -20.99 4.01
C ILE A 242 -10.78 -19.84 3.01
N LEU A 243 -9.61 -19.29 2.65
CA LEU A 243 -9.46 -18.26 1.63
C LEU A 243 -9.26 -18.87 0.25
N GLU A 244 -8.51 -19.96 0.19
CA GLU A 244 -8.23 -20.70 -1.04
C GLU A 244 -8.02 -22.19 -0.75
N THR A 245 -8.43 -23.04 -1.68
CA THR A 245 -8.10 -24.45 -1.66
C THR A 245 -7.76 -24.94 -3.06
N GLN A 246 -6.67 -25.69 -3.17
CA GLN A 246 -6.21 -26.25 -4.44
C GLN A 246 -5.83 -27.72 -4.24
N VAL A 247 -6.42 -28.59 -5.04
CA VAL A 247 -6.09 -30.02 -5.09
C VAL A 247 -5.44 -30.32 -6.44
N THR A 248 -4.22 -30.88 -6.41
CA THR A 248 -3.49 -31.29 -7.61
C THR A 248 -3.00 -32.73 -7.42
N GLY A 249 -3.74 -33.69 -7.99
CA GLY A 249 -3.50 -35.09 -7.77
C GLY A 249 -3.69 -35.49 -6.31
N ARG A 250 -2.60 -35.84 -5.62
CA ARG A 250 -2.60 -36.18 -4.18
C ARG A 250 -2.07 -35.08 -3.29
N PHE A 251 -1.80 -33.90 -3.86
CA PHE A 251 -1.39 -32.72 -3.11
C PHE A 251 -2.60 -31.83 -2.82
N TRP A 252 -2.67 -31.33 -1.61
CA TRP A 252 -3.65 -30.39 -1.19
C TRP A 252 -2.98 -29.18 -0.57
N GLN A 253 -3.28 -28.01 -1.09
CA GLN A 253 -2.84 -26.72 -0.56
C GLN A 253 -4.06 -25.93 -0.13
N ILE A 254 -4.00 -25.34 1.06
CA ILE A 254 -5.09 -24.56 1.64
C ILE A 254 -4.51 -23.27 2.21
N LEU A 255 -5.14 -22.16 1.87
CA LEU A 255 -4.89 -20.88 2.51
C LEU A 255 -5.97 -20.66 3.57
N VAL A 256 -5.58 -20.59 4.84
CA VAL A 256 -6.48 -20.51 5.98
C VAL A 256 -6.24 -19.21 6.73
N GLN A 257 -7.30 -18.45 6.95
CA GLN A 257 -7.32 -17.29 7.84
C GLN A 257 -7.83 -17.72 9.22
N ASP A 258 -7.22 -17.15 10.27
CA ASP A 258 -7.51 -17.48 11.68
C ASP A 258 -7.48 -19.00 11.93
N PRO A 259 -6.33 -19.64 11.65
CA PRO A 259 -6.17 -21.08 11.73
C PRO A 259 -6.41 -21.56 13.16
N ARG A 260 -7.13 -22.68 13.29
CA ARG A 260 -7.41 -23.33 14.59
C ARG A 260 -6.34 -24.39 14.88
N PRO A 261 -5.45 -24.16 15.88
CA PRO A 261 -4.31 -25.05 16.14
C PRO A 261 -4.72 -26.51 16.41
N ASP A 262 -5.82 -26.69 17.15
CA ASP A 262 -6.31 -28.04 17.50
C ASP A 262 -6.76 -28.81 16.25
N ALA A 263 -7.52 -28.16 15.36
CA ALA A 263 -7.98 -28.77 14.12
C ALA A 263 -6.81 -29.08 13.15
N ILE A 264 -5.79 -28.23 13.13
CA ILE A 264 -4.56 -28.49 12.36
C ILE A 264 -3.79 -29.69 12.94
N ALA A 265 -3.69 -29.78 14.27
CA ALA A 265 -3.04 -30.92 14.92
C ALA A 265 -3.77 -32.23 14.64
N GLU A 266 -5.11 -32.24 14.69
CA GLU A 266 -5.94 -33.38 14.32
C GLU A 266 -5.74 -33.78 12.84
N LEU A 267 -5.73 -32.77 11.93
CA LEU A 267 -5.50 -33.03 10.51
C LEU A 267 -4.15 -33.71 10.27
N LYS A 268 -3.10 -33.20 10.92
CA LYS A 268 -1.74 -33.76 10.80
C LYS A 268 -1.63 -35.21 11.28
N GLN A 269 -2.45 -35.63 12.24
CA GLN A 269 -2.42 -36.98 12.83
C GLN A 269 -3.24 -38.01 12.03
N ARG A 270 -3.99 -37.62 11.01
CA ARG A 270 -4.81 -38.53 10.21
C ARG A 270 -3.91 -39.51 9.43
N PRO A 271 -4.19 -40.85 9.46
CA PRO A 271 -3.32 -41.85 8.84
C PRO A 271 -3.24 -41.76 7.31
N ASN A 272 -4.19 -41.07 6.68
CA ASN A 272 -4.21 -40.86 5.24
C ASN A 272 -3.47 -39.61 4.81
N ILE A 273 -2.78 -38.90 5.73
CA ILE A 273 -2.04 -37.69 5.45
C ILE A 273 -0.54 -37.91 5.64
N SER A 274 0.24 -37.37 4.72
CA SER A 274 1.70 -37.35 4.76
C SER A 274 2.22 -35.98 4.26
N ASP A 275 3.51 -35.76 4.44
CA ASP A 275 4.21 -34.54 3.97
C ASP A 275 3.49 -33.26 4.37
N PHE A 276 3.06 -33.17 5.64
CA PHE A 276 2.35 -32.00 6.16
C PHE A 276 3.33 -30.89 6.46
N GLU A 277 3.09 -29.73 5.83
CA GLU A 277 3.82 -28.48 6.05
C GLU A 277 2.85 -27.36 6.44
N ASP A 278 3.23 -26.58 7.44
CA ASP A 278 2.56 -25.36 7.88
C ASP A 278 3.48 -24.18 7.60
N LEU A 279 3.18 -23.42 6.55
CA LEU A 279 4.06 -22.42 5.98
C LEU A 279 3.53 -21.01 6.24
N GLN A 280 4.46 -20.08 6.44
CA GLN A 280 4.14 -18.67 6.41
C GLN A 280 3.78 -18.26 4.97
N VAL A 281 2.81 -17.36 4.88
CA VAL A 281 2.33 -16.85 3.61
C VAL A 281 3.05 -15.56 3.22
N THR A 282 3.16 -15.31 1.93
CA THR A 282 3.55 -14.00 1.39
C THR A 282 2.35 -13.06 1.38
N LEU A 283 2.61 -11.75 1.40
CA LEU A 283 1.55 -10.75 1.28
C LEU A 283 0.79 -10.89 -0.05
N GLU A 284 1.47 -11.34 -1.10
CA GLU A 284 0.87 -11.61 -2.41
C GLU A 284 -0.16 -12.74 -2.36
N GLU A 285 0.13 -13.82 -1.63
CA GLU A 285 -0.81 -14.91 -1.41
C GLU A 285 -2.02 -14.49 -0.59
N VAL A 286 -1.80 -13.70 0.46
CA VAL A 286 -2.90 -13.11 1.26
C VAL A 286 -3.78 -12.23 0.38
N TYR A 287 -3.17 -11.37 -0.42
CA TYR A 287 -3.88 -10.51 -1.36
C TYR A 287 -4.71 -11.33 -2.34
N ALA A 288 -4.10 -12.31 -3.01
CA ALA A 288 -4.80 -13.17 -3.96
C ALA A 288 -5.97 -13.93 -3.32
N GLY A 289 -5.79 -14.46 -2.11
CA GLY A 289 -6.85 -15.16 -1.38
C GLY A 289 -8.01 -14.27 -0.96
N LEU A 290 -7.73 -13.02 -0.54
CA LEU A 290 -8.76 -12.06 -0.14
C LEU A 290 -9.46 -11.39 -1.32
N MET A 291 -8.78 -11.25 -2.48
CA MET A 291 -9.32 -10.60 -3.68
C MET A 291 -10.11 -11.54 -4.58
N ARG A 292 -9.98 -12.86 -4.44
CA ARG A 292 -10.83 -13.82 -5.14
C ARG A 292 -12.27 -13.72 -4.63
N GLU A 293 -13.23 -13.64 -5.53
CA GLU A 293 -14.63 -13.87 -5.20
C GLU A 293 -14.76 -15.33 -4.75
N GLN A 294 -15.26 -15.57 -3.54
CA GLN A 294 -15.61 -16.92 -3.14
C GLN A 294 -16.73 -17.40 -4.07
N PRO A 295 -16.62 -18.57 -4.73
CA PRO A 295 -17.77 -19.14 -5.43
C PRO A 295 -18.89 -19.34 -4.40
N ASP A 296 -20.09 -18.90 -4.77
CA ASP A 296 -21.30 -18.94 -3.95
C ASP A 296 -21.53 -20.29 -3.26
N ALA A 297 -21.16 -20.36 -1.99
CA ALA A 297 -21.77 -21.29 -1.04
C ALA A 297 -22.88 -20.51 -0.33
N GLY A 298 -24.08 -20.49 -0.96
CA GLY A 298 -25.35 -20.06 -0.40
C GLY A 298 -25.33 -18.94 0.63
N GLY A 299 -25.58 -17.70 0.18
CA GLY A 299 -26.19 -16.63 0.97
C GLY A 299 -25.33 -15.99 2.06
N VAL A 300 -25.21 -14.68 1.93
CA VAL A 300 -24.66 -13.67 2.85
C VAL A 300 -23.18 -13.29 2.55
N GLN A 301 -23.05 -12.20 1.81
CA GLN A 301 -21.81 -11.41 1.77
C GLN A 301 -21.53 -10.86 3.17
N THR A 302 -20.70 -11.52 3.91
CA THR A 302 -20.16 -10.97 5.16
C THR A 302 -18.79 -10.37 4.83
N VAL A 303 -18.72 -9.04 4.75
CA VAL A 303 -17.47 -8.29 4.77
C VAL A 303 -16.74 -8.69 6.05
N ARG A 304 -15.69 -9.51 5.94
CA ARG A 304 -14.93 -9.97 7.10
C ARG A 304 -13.85 -8.97 7.42
N LYS A 305 -14.06 -8.18 8.47
CA LYS A 305 -13.03 -7.37 9.11
C LYS A 305 -12.00 -8.29 9.77
N ILE A 306 -10.74 -8.18 9.33
CA ILE A 306 -9.60 -8.60 10.13
C ILE A 306 -9.18 -7.36 10.92
N ALA A 307 -9.86 -7.06 12.01
CA ALA A 307 -9.39 -6.23 13.11
C ALA A 307 -10.55 -5.74 13.99
N GLU A 308 -10.60 -6.16 15.19
CA GLU A 308 -10.68 -5.36 16.43
C GLU A 308 -9.70 -5.95 17.42
#